data_a00f81fe604fced61785a2028af5685c
#
_entry.id   a00f81fe604fced61785a2028af5685c
#
_cell.length_a   1.000
_cell.length_b   1.000
_cell.length_c   1.000
_cell.angle_alpha   90.00
_cell.angle_beta   90.00
_cell.angle_gamma   90.00
#
_symmetry.space_group_name_H-M   'P 1'
#
loop_
_entity.id
_entity.type
_entity.pdbx_description
1 polymer ?
#
loop_
_entity_poly.entity_id
_entity_poly.type
_entity_poly.pdbx_seq_one_letter_code
_entity_poly.pdbx_strand_id
1 'polypeptide(L)'
;PAAYSPITGHFYVPANHICMDYEGVEVKYTAGQPYVGAIVRMFPGPGGHRGRFISWDPMKGKVNWEIKENLAAYGGALTTASGLVFYGTMEGWLKAVDAKSGKVLWQYKTPSGIIGNPMTYNAPDGQQYVAVYSGIGGWAGIGVAAGIGAEDPTAGLGALGAFGDAGQFSTQGGVMTVFGLKNMPVK
;
A
#
# COMPACT_ATOMS: atom_id res chain seq x y z
N PRO A 1 -5.00 -6.64 -0.18
CA PRO A 1 -6.39 -7.10 -0.34
C PRO A 1 -7.37 -5.93 -0.45
N ALA A 2 -8.44 -6.13 -1.23
CA ALA A 2 -9.53 -5.18 -1.35
C ALA A 2 -10.54 -5.37 -0.20
N ALA A 3 -11.31 -4.32 0.09
CA ALA A 3 -12.46 -4.38 0.98
C ALA A 3 -13.75 -4.06 0.21
N TYR A 4 -14.84 -4.69 0.60
CA TYR A 4 -16.18 -4.41 0.04
C TYR A 4 -17.04 -3.73 1.09
N SER A 5 -17.78 -2.70 0.70
CA SER A 5 -18.78 -2.09 1.57
C SER A 5 -20.20 -2.33 1.04
N PRO A 6 -21.06 -3.01 1.79
CA PRO A 6 -22.45 -3.21 1.40
C PRO A 6 -23.25 -1.90 1.40
N ILE A 7 -22.77 -0.87 2.12
CA ILE A 7 -23.44 0.46 2.17
C ILE A 7 -23.33 1.19 0.84
N THR A 8 -22.18 1.09 0.17
CA THR A 8 -21.94 1.74 -1.12
C THR A 8 -22.10 0.80 -2.31
N GLY A 9 -22.01 -0.51 -2.08
CA GLY A 9 -21.95 -1.52 -3.15
C GLY A 9 -20.61 -1.53 -3.89
N HIS A 10 -19.56 -0.90 -3.34
CA HIS A 10 -18.27 -0.73 -4.00
C HIS A 10 -17.15 -1.56 -3.36
N PHE A 11 -16.16 -1.91 -4.18
CA PHE A 11 -14.87 -2.39 -3.70
C PHE A 11 -13.90 -1.23 -3.55
N TYR A 12 -13.06 -1.30 -2.51
CA TYR A 12 -11.97 -0.37 -2.25
C TYR A 12 -10.66 -1.12 -2.44
N VAL A 13 -9.90 -0.71 -3.44
CA VAL A 13 -8.78 -1.50 -3.96
C VAL A 13 -7.49 -0.69 -3.95
N PRO A 14 -6.49 -1.08 -3.15
CA PRO A 14 -5.13 -0.62 -3.36
C PRO A 14 -4.62 -1.23 -4.68
N ALA A 15 -4.19 -0.40 -5.61
CA ALA A 15 -3.77 -0.83 -6.94
C ALA A 15 -2.40 -0.25 -7.30
N ASN A 16 -1.56 -1.06 -7.90
CA ASN A 16 -0.29 -0.61 -8.45
C ASN A 16 -0.50 0.08 -9.79
N HIS A 17 0.31 1.10 -10.04
CA HIS A 17 0.32 1.87 -11.27
C HIS A 17 1.77 1.99 -11.76
N ILE A 18 2.32 0.85 -12.14
CA ILE A 18 3.72 0.65 -12.48
C ILE A 18 3.80 0.12 -13.91
N CYS A 19 4.71 0.66 -14.68
CA CYS A 19 5.10 0.15 -15.99
C CYS A 19 6.43 -0.62 -15.86
N MET A 20 6.71 -1.45 -16.86
CA MET A 20 7.92 -2.25 -16.88
C MET A 20 8.44 -2.39 -18.31
N ASP A 21 9.73 -2.12 -18.46
CA ASP A 21 10.48 -2.62 -19.63
C ASP A 21 10.98 -4.03 -19.29
N TYR A 22 10.83 -4.94 -20.22
CA TYR A 22 11.23 -6.33 -20.05
C TYR A 22 11.90 -6.83 -21.34
N GLU A 23 13.16 -7.23 -21.23
CA GLU A 23 13.95 -7.79 -22.33
C GLU A 23 14.51 -9.15 -21.92
N GLY A 24 14.04 -10.22 -22.55
CA GLY A 24 14.54 -11.57 -22.32
C GLY A 24 15.99 -11.70 -22.81
N VAL A 25 16.87 -12.22 -21.98
CA VAL A 25 18.28 -12.48 -22.30
C VAL A 25 18.66 -13.89 -21.93
N GLU A 26 19.67 -14.44 -22.62
CA GLU A 26 20.25 -15.73 -22.21
C GLU A 26 21.01 -15.57 -20.91
N VAL A 27 20.60 -16.33 -19.91
CA VAL A 27 21.26 -16.35 -18.60
C VAL A 27 21.51 -17.77 -18.14
N LYS A 28 22.58 -17.96 -17.37
CA LYS A 28 22.88 -19.23 -16.71
C LYS A 28 22.32 -19.21 -15.30
N TYR A 29 21.60 -20.25 -14.94
CA TYR A 29 21.15 -20.45 -13.57
C TYR A 29 22.37 -20.65 -12.65
N THR A 30 22.42 -19.88 -11.56
CA THR A 30 23.39 -20.05 -10.48
C THR A 30 22.62 -20.18 -9.17
N ALA A 31 22.78 -21.31 -8.47
CA ALA A 31 22.11 -21.56 -7.21
C ALA A 31 22.41 -20.45 -6.19
N GLY A 32 21.38 -19.96 -5.51
CA GLY A 32 21.48 -18.89 -4.51
C GLY A 32 21.54 -17.47 -5.08
N GLN A 33 21.51 -17.30 -6.40
CA GLN A 33 21.43 -16.00 -7.05
C GLN A 33 19.99 -15.71 -7.53
N PRO A 34 19.54 -14.45 -7.52
CA PRO A 34 18.30 -14.06 -8.17
C PRO A 34 18.30 -14.47 -9.65
N TYR A 35 17.18 -15.05 -10.11
CA TYR A 35 17.03 -15.49 -11.48
C TYR A 35 15.74 -14.95 -12.07
N VAL A 36 15.85 -14.06 -13.03
CA VAL A 36 14.69 -13.47 -13.74
C VAL A 36 14.70 -13.86 -15.23
N GLY A 37 15.86 -14.16 -15.80
CA GLY A 37 16.02 -14.46 -17.22
C GLY A 37 15.77 -13.28 -18.14
N ALA A 38 15.85 -12.07 -17.61
CA ALA A 38 15.56 -10.84 -18.32
C ALA A 38 16.26 -9.64 -17.69
N ILE A 39 16.47 -8.62 -18.51
CA ILE A 39 16.72 -7.26 -18.04
C ILE A 39 15.35 -6.66 -17.74
N VAL A 40 15.15 -6.24 -16.50
CA VAL A 40 13.88 -5.69 -16.01
C VAL A 40 14.11 -4.28 -15.49
N ARG A 41 13.27 -3.35 -15.91
CA ARG A 41 13.26 -1.98 -15.41
C ARG A 41 11.83 -1.55 -15.09
N MET A 42 11.51 -1.34 -13.83
CA MET A 42 10.20 -0.85 -13.39
C MET A 42 10.24 0.66 -13.11
N PHE A 43 9.17 1.34 -13.48
CA PHE A 43 9.04 2.78 -13.35
C PHE A 43 7.57 3.18 -13.13
N PRO A 44 7.30 4.43 -12.69
CA PRO A 44 5.93 4.92 -12.51
C PRO A 44 5.13 4.86 -13.81
N GLY A 45 3.86 4.50 -13.71
CA GLY A 45 2.93 4.61 -14.83
C GLY A 45 2.66 6.06 -15.24
N PRO A 46 1.84 6.28 -16.29
CA PRO A 46 1.50 7.61 -16.79
C PRO A 46 1.02 8.54 -15.67
N GLY A 47 1.59 9.76 -15.62
CA GLY A 47 1.32 10.73 -14.56
C GLY A 47 2.25 10.65 -13.35
N GLY A 48 3.28 9.78 -13.36
CA GLY A 48 4.41 9.81 -12.43
C GLY A 48 4.14 9.23 -11.04
N HIS A 49 2.99 8.62 -10.78
CA HIS A 49 2.66 7.94 -9.52
C HIS A 49 2.75 6.42 -9.70
N ARG A 50 3.07 5.71 -8.61
CA ARG A 50 3.25 4.25 -8.63
C ARG A 50 2.09 3.49 -8.01
N GLY A 51 1.24 4.17 -7.20
CA GLY A 51 0.10 3.57 -6.54
C GLY A 51 -1.17 4.36 -6.74
N ARG A 52 -2.29 3.67 -6.55
CA ARG A 52 -3.63 4.26 -6.51
C ARG A 52 -4.46 3.57 -5.45
N PHE A 53 -5.31 4.31 -4.78
CA PHE A 53 -6.39 3.76 -4.00
C PHE A 53 -7.70 4.10 -4.66
N ILE A 54 -8.46 3.10 -5.07
CA ILE A 54 -9.64 3.28 -5.92
C ILE A 54 -10.91 2.76 -5.26
N SER A 55 -12.04 3.44 -5.51
CA SER A 55 -13.37 2.91 -5.33
C SER A 55 -13.88 2.37 -6.66
N TRP A 56 -14.12 1.07 -6.72
CA TRP A 56 -14.60 0.38 -7.91
C TRP A 56 -16.08 0.04 -7.78
N ASP A 57 -16.88 0.49 -8.72
CA ASP A 57 -18.29 0.12 -8.84
C ASP A 57 -18.41 -1.13 -9.73
N PRO A 58 -18.68 -2.31 -9.16
CA PRO A 58 -18.75 -3.55 -9.93
C PRO A 58 -19.99 -3.61 -10.84
N MET A 59 -21.06 -2.91 -10.50
CA MET A 59 -22.28 -2.90 -11.30
C MET A 59 -22.13 -2.08 -12.57
N LYS A 60 -21.31 -1.03 -12.51
CA LYS A 60 -21.03 -0.16 -13.67
C LYS A 60 -19.70 -0.47 -14.34
N GLY A 61 -18.87 -1.34 -13.76
CA GLY A 61 -17.57 -1.69 -14.29
C GLY A 61 -16.61 -0.51 -14.39
N LYS A 62 -16.65 0.44 -13.42
CA LYS A 62 -15.85 1.66 -13.48
C LYS A 62 -15.32 2.12 -12.13
N VAL A 63 -14.24 2.89 -12.17
CA VAL A 63 -13.73 3.64 -11.03
C VAL A 63 -14.69 4.78 -10.71
N ASN A 64 -15.14 4.86 -9.46
CA ASN A 64 -15.99 5.93 -8.95
C ASN A 64 -15.14 7.13 -8.52
N TRP A 65 -14.06 6.88 -7.79
CA TRP A 65 -13.05 7.85 -7.42
C TRP A 65 -11.69 7.18 -7.22
N GLU A 66 -10.61 7.96 -7.32
CA GLU A 66 -9.25 7.49 -7.06
C GLU A 66 -8.44 8.52 -6.25
N ILE A 67 -7.49 8.00 -5.48
CA ILE A 67 -6.43 8.76 -4.81
C ILE A 67 -5.10 8.24 -5.34
N LYS A 68 -4.29 9.13 -5.88
CA LYS A 68 -2.95 8.81 -6.39
C LYS A 68 -1.95 8.79 -5.24
N GLU A 69 -1.08 7.78 -5.23
CA GLU A 69 -0.02 7.60 -4.25
C GLU A 69 1.34 7.56 -4.94
N ASN A 70 2.34 8.22 -4.35
CA ASN A 70 3.68 8.30 -4.95
C ASN A 70 4.34 6.92 -5.08
N LEU A 71 4.20 6.10 -4.04
CA LEU A 71 4.76 4.75 -3.97
C LEU A 71 3.71 3.69 -4.32
N ALA A 72 4.18 2.50 -4.64
CA ALA A 72 3.34 1.34 -4.91
C ALA A 72 2.35 1.06 -3.75
N ALA A 73 1.17 0.59 -4.08
CA ALA A 73 0.17 0.21 -3.08
C ALA A 73 0.37 -1.26 -2.69
N TYR A 74 0.78 -1.51 -1.46
CA TYR A 74 1.08 -2.85 -0.92
C TYR A 74 0.16 -3.28 0.20
N GLY A 75 -0.36 -2.32 0.98
CA GLY A 75 -1.29 -2.57 2.06
C GLY A 75 -2.68 -2.95 1.57
N GLY A 76 -3.52 -3.40 2.48
CA GLY A 76 -4.93 -3.65 2.22
C GLY A 76 -5.85 -2.52 2.63
N ALA A 77 -7.13 -2.72 2.44
CA ALA A 77 -8.20 -1.81 2.82
C ALA A 77 -9.09 -2.41 3.92
N LEU A 78 -9.68 -1.54 4.72
CA LEU A 78 -10.69 -1.87 5.74
C LEU A 78 -11.87 -0.92 5.59
N THR A 79 -13.09 -1.45 5.47
CA THR A 79 -14.32 -0.67 5.50
C THR A 79 -15.02 -0.78 6.85
N THR A 80 -15.72 0.26 7.24
CA THR A 80 -16.53 0.29 8.46
C THR A 80 -18.00 0.57 8.17
N ALA A 81 -18.88 0.19 9.09
CA ALA A 81 -20.31 0.46 8.99
C ALA A 81 -20.66 1.97 9.05
N SER A 82 -19.73 2.79 9.54
CA SER A 82 -19.88 4.26 9.57
C SER A 82 -19.56 4.94 8.22
N GLY A 83 -19.21 4.17 7.18
CA GLY A 83 -18.88 4.73 5.87
C GLY A 83 -17.46 5.25 5.76
N LEU A 84 -16.56 4.82 6.63
CA LEU A 84 -15.12 5.09 6.52
C LEU A 84 -14.41 3.93 5.83
N VAL A 85 -13.36 4.26 5.10
CA VAL A 85 -12.41 3.30 4.54
C VAL A 85 -11.02 3.66 5.03
N PHE A 86 -10.31 2.68 5.61
CA PHE A 86 -8.93 2.83 6.05
C PHE A 86 -8.01 2.10 5.08
N TYR A 87 -6.86 2.69 4.78
CA TYR A 87 -5.76 2.06 4.07
C TYR A 87 -4.43 2.66 4.46
N GLY A 88 -3.37 1.87 4.31
CA GLY A 88 -2.00 2.30 4.57
C GLY A 88 -1.21 2.54 3.30
N THR A 89 -0.25 3.46 3.36
CA THR A 89 0.70 3.73 2.26
C THR A 89 2.11 3.28 2.61
N MET A 90 2.93 3.01 1.61
CA MET A 90 4.35 2.69 1.83
C MET A 90 5.14 3.88 2.38
N GLU A 91 4.65 5.10 2.23
CA GLU A 91 5.20 6.27 2.90
C GLU A 91 4.91 6.28 4.42
N GLY A 92 4.07 5.39 4.92
CA GLY A 92 3.70 5.27 6.33
C GLY A 92 2.48 6.06 6.76
N TRP A 93 1.68 6.56 5.83
CA TRP A 93 0.41 7.17 6.17
C TRP A 93 -0.69 6.13 6.35
N LEU A 94 -1.32 6.09 7.51
CA LEU A 94 -2.65 5.49 7.66
C LEU A 94 -3.68 6.57 7.38
N LYS A 95 -4.51 6.35 6.37
CA LYS A 95 -5.54 7.31 5.95
C LYS A 95 -6.93 6.74 6.22
N ALA A 96 -7.84 7.59 6.72
CA ALA A 96 -9.28 7.33 6.77
C ALA A 96 -9.97 8.24 5.75
N VAL A 97 -10.70 7.64 4.82
CA VAL A 97 -11.38 8.36 3.75
C VAL A 97 -12.89 8.10 3.80
N ASP A 98 -13.64 9.07 3.33
CA ASP A 98 -15.08 8.91 3.11
C ASP A 98 -15.34 7.92 1.97
N ALA A 99 -16.13 6.90 2.23
CA ALA A 99 -16.38 5.81 1.29
C ALA A 99 -17.02 6.27 -0.02
N LYS A 100 -17.85 7.31 0.00
CA LYS A 100 -18.59 7.79 -1.17
C LYS A 100 -17.76 8.70 -2.06
N SER A 101 -16.97 9.60 -1.44
CA SER A 101 -16.28 10.68 -2.16
C SER A 101 -14.78 10.47 -2.30
N GLY A 102 -14.16 9.58 -1.50
CA GLY A 102 -12.71 9.43 -1.44
C GLY A 102 -12.00 10.57 -0.70
N LYS A 103 -12.75 11.53 -0.11
CA LYS A 103 -12.15 12.62 0.64
C LYS A 103 -11.39 12.08 1.84
N VAL A 104 -10.11 12.44 1.99
CA VAL A 104 -9.33 12.14 3.19
C VAL A 104 -9.89 12.95 4.35
N LEU A 105 -10.39 12.25 5.37
CA LEU A 105 -10.99 12.84 6.56
C LEU A 105 -9.99 12.91 7.71
N TRP A 106 -9.08 11.95 7.77
CA TRP A 106 -8.04 11.86 8.77
C TRP A 106 -6.86 11.07 8.24
N GLN A 107 -5.66 11.39 8.75
CA GLN A 107 -4.46 10.63 8.47
C GLN A 107 -3.47 10.71 9.63
N TYR A 108 -2.66 9.69 9.76
CA TYR A 108 -1.62 9.59 10.78
C TYR A 108 -0.34 9.01 10.16
N LYS A 109 0.80 9.63 10.46
CA LYS A 109 2.12 9.17 10.01
C LYS A 109 2.66 8.16 11.02
N THR A 110 2.77 6.91 10.63
CA THR A 110 3.42 5.84 11.39
C THR A 110 4.95 5.90 11.23
N PRO A 111 5.71 5.27 12.13
CA PRO A 111 7.19 5.31 12.06
C PRO A 111 7.78 4.64 10.82
N SER A 112 7.06 3.76 10.17
CA SER A 112 7.51 3.03 8.97
C SER A 112 6.37 2.93 7.95
N GLY A 113 6.69 2.47 6.74
CA GLY A 113 5.70 2.19 5.71
C GLY A 113 4.70 1.12 6.13
N ILE A 114 3.50 1.19 5.59
CA ILE A 114 2.42 0.25 5.87
C ILE A 114 2.23 -0.65 4.65
N ILE A 115 2.60 -1.93 4.80
CA ILE A 115 2.38 -2.98 3.80
C ILE A 115 1.39 -4.05 4.30
N GLY A 116 1.00 -3.97 5.57
CA GLY A 116 -0.03 -4.80 6.17
C GLY A 116 -1.43 -4.22 6.00
N ASN A 117 -2.42 -4.97 6.44
CA ASN A 117 -3.82 -4.56 6.39
C ASN A 117 -4.22 -3.87 7.69
N PRO A 118 -4.94 -2.73 7.65
CA PRO A 118 -5.65 -2.26 8.83
C PRO A 118 -6.70 -3.30 9.26
N MET A 119 -6.90 -3.40 10.55
CA MET A 119 -7.94 -4.26 11.14
C MET A 119 -8.74 -3.47 12.17
N THR A 120 -9.94 -3.94 12.46
CA THR A 120 -10.77 -3.37 13.51
C THR A 120 -11.28 -4.48 14.44
N TYR A 121 -11.42 -4.15 15.71
CA TYR A 121 -11.93 -5.06 16.73
C TYR A 121 -12.62 -4.29 17.85
N ASN A 122 -13.50 -4.96 18.58
CA ASN A 122 -14.07 -4.45 19.82
C ASN A 122 -13.25 -4.97 21.00
N ALA A 123 -12.80 -4.08 21.87
CA ALA A 123 -12.09 -4.43 23.07
C ALA A 123 -13.07 -4.73 24.23
N PRO A 124 -12.59 -5.31 25.37
CA PRO A 124 -13.43 -5.62 26.53
C PRO A 124 -14.13 -4.40 27.15
N ASP A 125 -13.64 -3.19 26.89
CA ASP A 125 -14.29 -1.94 27.29
C ASP A 125 -15.50 -1.55 26.42
N GLY A 126 -15.84 -2.39 25.42
CA GLY A 126 -16.93 -2.16 24.48
C GLY A 126 -16.63 -1.17 23.37
N GLN A 127 -15.41 -0.61 23.33
CA GLN A 127 -15.02 0.34 22.29
C GLN A 127 -14.45 -0.35 21.08
N GLN A 128 -14.69 0.24 19.90
CA GLN A 128 -14.08 -0.17 18.65
C GLN A 128 -12.72 0.50 18.46
N TYR A 129 -11.74 -0.31 18.12
CA TYR A 129 -10.38 0.13 17.80
C TYR A 129 -10.03 -0.21 16.36
N VAL A 130 -9.14 0.60 15.78
CA VAL A 130 -8.48 0.32 14.50
C VAL A 130 -7.00 0.12 14.78
N ALA A 131 -6.45 -0.99 14.33
CA ALA A 131 -5.04 -1.31 14.47
C ALA A 131 -4.38 -1.48 13.12
N VAL A 132 -3.12 -1.08 13.01
CA VAL A 132 -2.30 -1.30 11.82
C VAL A 132 -0.86 -1.60 12.25
N TYR A 133 -0.25 -2.55 11.56
CA TYR A 133 1.18 -2.82 11.67
C TYR A 133 1.92 -2.01 10.60
N SER A 134 2.88 -1.20 11.03
CA SER A 134 3.79 -0.48 10.15
C SER A 134 5.18 -1.10 10.21
N GLY A 135 5.74 -1.39 9.04
CA GLY A 135 7.04 -2.00 8.85
C GLY A 135 7.17 -2.43 7.39
N ILE A 136 8.29 -2.10 6.76
CA ILE A 136 8.57 -2.51 5.39
C ILE A 136 9.45 -3.76 5.41
N GLY A 137 8.92 -4.87 4.90
CA GLY A 137 9.61 -6.13 4.72
C GLY A 137 9.33 -6.74 3.35
N GLY A 138 9.65 -8.03 3.17
CA GLY A 138 9.46 -8.73 1.91
C GLY A 138 10.18 -8.04 0.74
N TRP A 139 9.61 -8.10 -0.45
CA TRP A 139 10.17 -7.48 -1.65
C TRP A 139 10.39 -5.98 -1.51
N ALA A 140 9.44 -5.25 -0.97
CA ALA A 140 9.57 -3.81 -0.74
C ALA A 140 10.71 -3.48 0.24
N GLY A 141 10.95 -4.35 1.23
CA GLY A 141 12.00 -4.18 2.23
C GLY A 141 13.40 -4.48 1.74
N ILE A 142 13.58 -5.30 0.71
CA ILE A 142 14.90 -5.65 0.18
C ILE A 142 15.64 -4.40 -0.31
N GLY A 143 14.98 -3.54 -1.09
CA GLY A 143 15.57 -2.30 -1.57
C GLY A 143 15.98 -1.37 -0.43
N VAL A 144 15.14 -1.26 0.61
CA VAL A 144 15.42 -0.43 1.79
C VAL A 144 16.58 -1.01 2.62
N ALA A 145 16.60 -2.35 2.81
CA ALA A 145 17.60 -3.02 3.66
C ALA A 145 18.98 -3.08 3.04
N ALA A 146 19.06 -3.40 1.77
CA ALA A 146 20.31 -3.67 1.09
C ALA A 146 20.91 -2.43 0.41
N GLY A 147 20.21 -1.30 0.41
CA GLY A 147 20.61 -0.10 -0.33
C GLY A 147 20.70 -0.35 -1.84
N ILE A 148 20.03 -1.38 -2.34
CA ILE A 148 20.04 -1.74 -3.75
C ILE A 148 19.18 -0.74 -4.50
N GLY A 149 19.83 0.08 -5.32
CA GLY A 149 19.16 1.04 -6.20
C GLY A 149 18.54 0.39 -7.43
N ALA A 150 17.68 1.13 -8.11
CA ALA A 150 17.09 0.74 -9.39
C ALA A 150 18.11 0.70 -10.54
N GLU A 151 19.39 0.97 -10.27
CA GLU A 151 20.42 1.30 -11.26
C GLU A 151 21.07 0.06 -11.91
N ASP A 152 20.89 -1.14 -11.33
CA ASP A 152 21.41 -2.37 -11.92
C ASP A 152 20.28 -3.25 -12.49
N PRO A 153 19.86 -3.03 -13.75
CA PRO A 153 18.84 -3.85 -14.37
C PRO A 153 19.30 -5.29 -14.64
N THR A 154 20.63 -5.54 -14.65
CA THR A 154 21.18 -6.85 -15.02
C THR A 154 21.11 -7.86 -13.87
N ALA A 155 21.02 -7.40 -12.63
CA ALA A 155 20.94 -8.27 -11.46
C ALA A 155 19.51 -8.85 -11.23
N GLY A 156 18.56 -8.65 -12.11
CA GLY A 156 17.15 -9.03 -11.95
C GLY A 156 16.43 -8.20 -10.89
N LEU A 157 17.11 -7.20 -10.35
CA LEU A 157 16.64 -6.33 -9.27
C LEU A 157 16.06 -5.02 -9.81
N GLY A 158 15.99 -4.82 -11.12
CA GLY A 158 15.27 -3.72 -11.76
C GLY A 158 13.79 -3.65 -11.35
N ALA A 159 13.24 -4.77 -10.87
CA ALA A 159 11.93 -4.82 -10.22
C ALA A 159 11.87 -3.92 -8.97
N LEU A 160 13.00 -3.66 -8.31
CA LEU A 160 13.09 -2.75 -7.16
C LEU A 160 12.91 -1.28 -7.55
N GLY A 161 12.99 -0.93 -8.84
CA GLY A 161 12.65 0.40 -9.34
C GLY A 161 11.22 0.84 -8.99
N ALA A 162 10.33 -0.12 -8.74
CA ALA A 162 8.99 0.14 -8.22
C ALA A 162 9.02 0.69 -6.77
N PHE A 163 10.08 0.40 -6.01
CA PHE A 163 10.18 0.65 -4.55
C PHE A 163 11.43 1.45 -4.18
N GLY A 164 12.32 1.77 -5.15
CA GLY A 164 13.64 2.33 -4.90
C GLY A 164 13.66 3.61 -4.06
N ASP A 165 12.59 4.38 -4.10
CA ASP A 165 12.47 5.62 -3.32
C ASP A 165 11.93 5.39 -1.90
N ALA A 166 11.51 4.18 -1.56
CA ALA A 166 10.86 3.89 -0.28
C ALA A 166 11.73 4.26 0.92
N GLY A 167 13.06 4.09 0.80
CA GLY A 167 14.03 4.46 1.82
C GLY A 167 14.10 5.96 2.12
N GLN A 168 13.67 6.82 1.22
CA GLN A 168 13.60 8.27 1.43
C GLN A 168 12.43 8.67 2.33
N PHE A 169 11.36 7.87 2.35
CA PHE A 169 10.11 8.18 3.03
C PHE A 169 9.88 7.35 4.29
N SER A 170 10.57 6.21 4.39
CA SER A 170 10.29 5.23 5.41
C SER A 170 11.56 4.47 5.80
N THR A 171 11.61 4.02 7.04
CA THR A 171 12.67 3.16 7.56
C THR A 171 12.13 1.75 7.74
N GLN A 172 13.03 0.75 7.80
CA GLN A 172 12.67 -0.54 8.34
C GLN A 172 12.23 -0.37 9.79
N GLY A 173 11.24 -1.10 10.20
CA GLY A 173 10.73 -1.07 11.56
C GLY A 173 9.56 -2.01 11.70
N GLY A 174 9.09 -2.19 12.91
CA GLY A 174 7.92 -3.00 13.18
C GLY A 174 7.18 -2.43 14.37
N VAL A 175 6.09 -1.69 14.12
CA VAL A 175 5.28 -1.07 15.17
C VAL A 175 3.81 -1.37 14.92
N MET A 176 3.15 -1.94 15.92
CA MET A 176 1.69 -2.02 15.95
C MET A 176 1.15 -0.73 16.55
N THR A 177 0.37 0.01 15.79
CA THR A 177 -0.30 1.23 16.25
C THR A 177 -1.80 0.97 16.36
N VAL A 178 -2.37 1.33 17.50
CA VAL A 178 -3.80 1.16 17.80
C VAL A 178 -4.44 2.51 18.02
N PHE A 179 -5.56 2.74 17.37
CA PHE A 179 -6.34 3.97 17.44
C PHE A 179 -7.71 3.68 18.02
N GLY A 180 -8.11 4.45 19.02
CA GLY A 180 -9.46 4.47 19.57
C GLY A 180 -10.08 5.85 19.40
N LEU A 181 -11.39 5.91 19.28
CA LEU A 181 -12.10 7.18 19.39
C LEU A 181 -12.00 7.68 20.84
N LYS A 182 -11.62 8.93 21.00
CA LYS A 182 -11.67 9.55 22.33
C LYS A 182 -13.12 9.57 22.78
N ASN A 183 -13.38 9.03 24.00
CA ASN A 183 -14.72 9.08 24.59
C ASN A 183 -15.23 10.52 24.58
N MET A 184 -16.15 10.84 23.70
CA MET A 184 -16.95 12.03 23.86
C MET A 184 -18.02 11.67 24.88
N PRO A 185 -18.19 12.44 25.96
CA PRO A 185 -19.30 12.20 26.87
C PRO A 185 -20.58 12.21 26.05
N VAL A 186 -21.36 11.12 26.16
CA VAL A 186 -22.70 11.05 25.56
C VAL A 186 -23.48 12.19 26.21
N LYS A 187 -23.87 13.18 25.37
CA LYS A 187 -24.79 14.25 25.81
C LYS A 187 -26.19 13.71 25.90
#